data_641bdc04e19064084c12fcb63303782f
#
_entry.id   641bdc04e19064084c12fcb63303782f
#
_cell.length_a   1.000
_cell.length_b   1.000
_cell.length_c   1.000
_cell.angle_alpha   90.00
_cell.angle_beta   90.00
_cell.angle_gamma   90.00
#
_symmetry.space_group_name_H-M   'P 1'
#
loop_
_entity.id
_entity.type
_entity.pdbx_description
1 polymer ?
#
loop_
_entity_poly.entity_id
_entity_poly.type
_entity_poly.pdbx_seq_one_letter_code
_entity_poly.pdbx_strand_id
1 'polypeptide(L)'
;MFECSSNRKTNLLMIPSFLISAPTSGAGKTTLARGLMALYTAQGYCVQPYKCGPDYIDTKFHTAVCGRPSINLDTFMATPQHVRELFDRYAGDADVRLVEGMMGLFDGYDRDRGSSAEIARVLDIPVVLVVDARSAAYSMAPLLMGFIHFRPDVRIAGVIFNRVGSERHRAMLRQVCDDLRVACLGCLPKRAELEQGSRYLGLDFSQQPETQLLVELLEQHVQWQHLLELS
;
A
#
# COMPACT_ATOMS: atom_id res chain seq x y z
N MET A 1 -2.87 25.94 2.74
CA MET A 1 -1.79 25.55 3.65
C MET A 1 -2.49 24.93 4.83
N PHE A 2 -2.63 23.59 4.85
CA PHE A 2 -3.24 22.86 5.96
C PHE A 2 -2.16 22.64 7.00
N GLU A 3 -2.24 23.34 8.12
CA GLU A 3 -1.42 23.01 9.30
C GLU A 3 -1.93 21.67 9.86
N CYS A 4 -1.10 20.65 9.75
CA CYS A 4 -1.33 19.36 10.39
C CYS A 4 -1.13 19.55 11.90
N SER A 5 -2.20 19.77 12.66
CA SER A 5 -2.12 19.88 14.11
C SER A 5 -2.02 18.48 14.72
N SER A 6 -0.78 18.01 14.88
CA SER A 6 -0.48 16.80 15.65
C SER A 6 -0.90 17.00 17.11
N ASN A 7 -2.05 16.44 17.48
CA ASN A 7 -2.56 16.51 18.85
C ASN A 7 -2.38 15.18 19.62
N ARG A 8 -1.40 14.36 19.24
CA ARG A 8 -1.06 13.14 19.95
C ARG A 8 0.34 13.24 20.55
N LYS A 9 0.42 13.17 21.87
CA LYS A 9 1.66 13.07 22.62
C LYS A 9 2.42 11.83 22.13
N THR A 10 3.47 12.04 21.37
CA THR A 10 4.41 11.04 20.91
C THR A 10 5.14 10.45 22.11
N ASN A 11 4.68 9.29 22.59
CA ASN A 11 5.61 8.33 23.14
C ASN A 11 6.59 7.95 22.01
N LEU A 12 7.85 7.69 22.32
CA LEU A 12 8.93 7.29 21.41
C LEU A 12 8.66 5.94 20.67
N LEU A 13 7.46 5.74 20.16
CA LEU A 13 7.08 4.61 19.33
C LEU A 13 7.45 4.93 17.90
N MET A 14 8.04 3.99 17.20
CA MET A 14 8.38 4.12 15.78
C MET A 14 7.16 4.53 14.98
N ILE A 15 7.33 5.44 14.00
CA ILE A 15 6.24 5.88 13.13
C ILE A 15 5.75 4.65 12.35
N PRO A 16 4.45 4.28 12.43
CA PRO A 16 3.88 3.21 11.64
C PRO A 16 4.26 3.32 10.16
N SER A 17 4.82 2.26 9.62
CA SER A 17 5.42 2.27 8.28
C SER A 17 5.15 0.96 7.59
N PHE A 18 4.62 0.98 6.37
CA PHE A 18 4.38 -0.22 5.58
C PHE A 18 4.40 0.06 4.09
N LEU A 19 4.64 -1.00 3.31
CA LEU A 19 4.69 -0.95 1.86
C LEU A 19 3.50 -1.71 1.27
N ILE A 20 2.75 -1.06 0.38
CA ILE A 20 1.69 -1.70 -0.40
C ILE A 20 2.28 -2.24 -1.70
N SER A 21 2.23 -3.55 -1.90
CA SER A 21 2.67 -4.17 -3.16
C SER A 21 1.67 -5.23 -3.64
N ALA A 22 2.01 -5.92 -4.72
CA ALA A 22 1.14 -6.94 -5.32
C ALA A 22 1.96 -8.03 -6.01
N PRO A 23 1.39 -9.20 -6.29
CA PRO A 23 2.02 -10.23 -7.10
C PRO A 23 2.33 -9.76 -8.54
N THR A 24 1.45 -8.94 -9.11
CA THR A 24 1.54 -8.48 -10.50
C THR A 24 1.05 -7.04 -10.65
N SER A 25 1.42 -6.41 -11.78
CA SER A 25 0.81 -5.14 -12.18
C SER A 25 -0.69 -5.30 -12.41
N GLY A 26 -1.45 -4.21 -12.23
CA GLY A 26 -2.91 -4.20 -12.43
C GLY A 26 -3.75 -4.82 -11.31
N ALA A 27 -3.13 -5.31 -10.22
CA ALA A 27 -3.86 -5.85 -9.07
C ALA A 27 -4.62 -4.80 -8.24
N GLY A 28 -4.35 -3.51 -8.44
CA GLY A 28 -5.01 -2.41 -7.74
C GLY A 28 -4.18 -1.74 -6.66
N LYS A 29 -2.84 -1.91 -6.67
CA LYS A 29 -1.92 -1.26 -5.72
C LYS A 29 -2.13 0.25 -5.61
N THR A 30 -2.05 0.94 -6.75
CA THR A 30 -2.18 2.40 -6.83
C THR A 30 -3.53 2.87 -6.29
N THR A 31 -4.62 2.21 -6.69
CA THR A 31 -5.96 2.52 -6.19
C THR A 31 -6.01 2.37 -4.66
N LEU A 32 -5.50 1.25 -4.14
CA LEU A 32 -5.51 0.97 -2.70
C LEU A 32 -4.60 1.92 -1.91
N ALA A 33 -3.37 2.16 -2.38
CA ALA A 33 -2.43 3.07 -1.72
C ALA A 33 -3.00 4.48 -1.64
N ARG A 34 -3.54 5.01 -2.74
CA ARG A 34 -4.19 6.32 -2.80
C ARG A 34 -5.41 6.41 -1.90
N GLY A 35 -6.25 5.37 -1.90
CA GLY A 35 -7.41 5.31 -1.03
C GLY A 35 -7.04 5.29 0.46
N LEU A 36 -6.01 4.52 0.86
CA LEU A 36 -5.52 4.51 2.24
C LEU A 36 -4.91 5.86 2.63
N MET A 37 -4.14 6.50 1.75
CA MET A 37 -3.63 7.86 1.98
C MET A 37 -4.78 8.84 2.20
N ALA A 38 -5.81 8.81 1.35
CA ALA A 38 -7.00 9.66 1.49
C ALA A 38 -7.76 9.37 2.80
N LEU A 39 -7.95 8.10 3.12
CA LEU A 39 -8.62 7.67 4.35
C LEU A 39 -7.88 8.17 5.60
N TYR A 40 -6.58 7.90 5.70
CA TYR A 40 -5.79 8.38 6.85
C TYR A 40 -5.82 9.91 6.95
N THR A 41 -5.68 10.62 5.84
CA THR A 41 -5.74 12.09 5.82
C THR A 41 -7.12 12.59 6.27
N ALA A 42 -8.22 11.96 5.81
CA ALA A 42 -9.57 12.29 6.24
C ALA A 42 -9.82 12.00 7.73
N GLN A 43 -9.15 10.99 8.28
CA GLN A 43 -9.16 10.66 9.73
C GLN A 43 -8.23 11.56 10.56
N GLY A 44 -7.58 12.57 9.96
CA GLY A 44 -6.73 13.54 10.62
C GLY A 44 -5.29 13.06 10.89
N TYR A 45 -4.83 11.97 10.25
CA TYR A 45 -3.45 11.54 10.31
C TYR A 45 -2.58 12.37 9.36
N CYS A 46 -1.37 12.71 9.81
CA CYS A 46 -0.33 13.28 8.98
C CYS A 46 0.38 12.16 8.22
N VAL A 47 0.02 11.97 6.95
CA VAL A 47 0.56 10.91 6.10
C VAL A 47 1.79 11.37 5.36
N GLN A 48 2.92 10.67 5.49
CA GLN A 48 4.07 10.85 4.60
C GLN A 48 4.03 9.78 3.50
N PRO A 49 3.75 10.18 2.26
CA PRO A 49 3.71 9.26 1.13
C PRO A 49 5.08 9.07 0.50
N TYR A 50 5.32 7.82 0.04
CA TYR A 50 6.50 7.44 -0.74
C TYR A 50 6.08 6.56 -1.93
N LYS A 51 6.91 6.53 -2.96
CA LYS A 51 6.73 5.68 -4.14
C LYS A 51 8.01 4.92 -4.45
N CYS A 52 7.93 3.60 -4.67
CA CYS A 52 9.05 2.84 -5.21
C CYS A 52 9.29 3.19 -6.68
N GLY A 53 10.56 3.36 -7.02
CA GLY A 53 11.01 3.64 -8.38
C GLY A 53 10.80 5.10 -8.83
N PRO A 54 11.23 5.44 -10.06
CA PRO A 54 11.20 6.80 -10.60
C PRO A 54 9.83 7.11 -11.24
N ASP A 55 8.81 7.32 -10.43
CA ASP A 55 7.46 7.63 -10.88
C ASP A 55 7.13 9.10 -10.67
N TYR A 56 6.65 9.77 -11.73
CA TYR A 56 6.28 11.18 -11.71
C TYR A 56 4.77 11.42 -11.72
N ILE A 57 3.97 10.38 -11.93
CA ILE A 57 2.51 10.48 -12.03
C ILE A 57 1.90 10.17 -10.66
N ASP A 58 2.17 9.00 -10.10
CA ASP A 58 1.62 8.58 -8.81
C ASP A 58 2.02 9.53 -7.69
N THR A 59 3.26 10.03 -7.69
CA THR A 59 3.75 11.01 -6.69
C THR A 59 2.96 12.32 -6.67
N LYS A 60 2.43 12.78 -7.82
CA LYS A 60 1.56 13.97 -7.86
C LYS A 60 0.23 13.71 -7.17
N PHE A 61 -0.36 12.53 -7.38
CA PHE A 61 -1.59 12.13 -6.70
C PHE A 61 -1.38 12.01 -5.20
N HIS A 62 -0.32 11.34 -4.77
CA HIS A 62 0.01 11.22 -3.37
C HIS A 62 0.16 12.59 -2.71
N THR A 63 0.90 13.48 -3.36
CA THR A 63 1.13 14.85 -2.87
C THR A 63 -0.19 15.62 -2.75
N ALA A 64 -1.08 15.52 -3.75
CA ALA A 64 -2.37 16.19 -3.72
C ALA A 64 -3.27 15.69 -2.59
N VAL A 65 -3.28 14.38 -2.33
CA VAL A 65 -4.11 13.74 -1.30
C VAL A 65 -3.57 14.00 0.11
N CYS A 66 -2.25 13.87 0.31
CA CYS A 66 -1.65 13.97 1.63
C CYS A 66 -1.27 15.41 2.03
N GLY A 67 -1.26 16.36 1.07
CA GLY A 67 -0.77 17.71 1.30
C GLY A 67 0.74 17.80 1.56
N ARG A 68 1.48 16.70 1.38
CA ARG A 68 2.93 16.57 1.58
C ARG A 68 3.60 16.00 0.33
N PRO A 69 4.83 16.43 -0.02
CA PRO A 69 5.54 15.88 -1.16
C PRO A 69 5.72 14.37 -1.06
N SER A 70 5.31 13.62 -2.07
CA SER A 70 5.64 12.20 -2.20
C SER A 70 7.05 12.03 -2.73
N ILE A 71 7.83 11.15 -2.10
CA ILE A 71 9.25 10.97 -2.40
C ILE A 71 9.46 9.63 -3.10
N ASN A 72 10.19 9.64 -4.22
CA ASN A 72 10.61 8.44 -4.89
C ASN A 72 11.76 7.76 -4.12
N LEU A 73 11.61 6.44 -3.91
CA LEU A 73 12.63 5.58 -3.29
C LEU A 73 13.11 4.57 -4.34
N ASP A 74 14.36 4.69 -4.76
CA ASP A 74 14.89 3.93 -5.89
C ASP A 74 16.35 3.50 -5.62
N THR A 75 16.56 2.18 -5.54
CA THR A 75 17.89 1.58 -5.32
C THR A 75 18.70 1.39 -6.62
N PHE A 76 18.11 1.65 -7.79
CA PHE A 76 18.83 1.72 -9.04
C PHE A 76 19.57 3.07 -9.20
N MET A 77 18.91 4.17 -8.81
CA MET A 77 19.47 5.53 -8.95
C MET A 77 20.18 6.01 -7.69
N ALA A 78 19.94 5.39 -6.53
CA ALA A 78 20.50 5.81 -5.25
C ALA A 78 21.04 4.61 -4.45
N THR A 79 21.96 4.88 -3.53
CA THR A 79 22.43 3.84 -2.60
C THR A 79 21.35 3.48 -1.57
N PRO A 80 21.37 2.24 -1.03
CA PRO A 80 20.47 1.85 0.07
C PRO A 80 20.53 2.79 1.27
N GLN A 81 21.71 3.33 1.58
CA GLN A 81 21.87 4.31 2.65
C GLN A 81 21.11 5.59 2.33
N HIS A 82 21.24 6.12 1.12
CA HIS A 82 20.53 7.34 0.71
C HIS A 82 19.01 7.17 0.70
N VAL A 83 18.53 5.98 0.30
CA VAL A 83 17.10 5.64 0.39
C VAL A 83 16.60 5.71 1.84
N ARG A 84 17.35 5.18 2.83
CA ARG A 84 17.00 5.31 4.25
C ARG A 84 17.01 6.77 4.70
N GLU A 85 18.04 7.53 4.32
CA GLU A 85 18.15 8.96 4.65
C GLU A 85 16.96 9.77 4.11
N LEU A 86 16.50 9.49 2.88
CA LEU A 86 15.30 10.11 2.33
C LEU A 86 14.04 9.71 3.12
N PHE A 87 13.90 8.43 3.43
CA PHE A 87 12.76 7.91 4.17
C PHE A 87 12.63 8.54 5.56
N ASP A 88 13.73 8.73 6.27
CA ASP A 88 13.73 9.32 7.61
C ASP A 88 13.63 10.86 7.54
N ARG A 89 14.34 11.50 6.62
CA ARG A 89 14.34 12.97 6.47
C ARG A 89 12.96 13.54 6.21
N TYR A 90 12.18 12.89 5.32
CA TYR A 90 10.86 13.38 4.95
C TYR A 90 9.74 12.92 5.89
N ALA A 91 10.01 11.99 6.79
CA ALA A 91 9.03 11.55 7.79
C ALA A 91 8.60 12.71 8.70
N GLY A 92 9.56 13.50 9.20
CA GLY A 92 9.28 14.68 10.02
C GLY A 92 8.33 14.38 11.19
N ASP A 93 7.19 15.03 11.16
CA ASP A 93 6.09 14.94 12.12
C ASP A 93 4.96 14.00 11.64
N ALA A 94 5.21 13.11 10.69
CA ALA A 94 4.20 12.20 10.17
C ALA A 94 3.72 11.20 11.24
N ASP A 95 2.40 10.94 11.21
CA ASP A 95 1.77 9.90 12.04
C ASP A 95 1.87 8.51 11.38
N VAL A 96 2.04 8.46 10.05
CA VAL A 96 2.17 7.22 9.27
C VAL A 96 3.02 7.45 8.02
N ARG A 97 3.86 6.47 7.68
CA ARG A 97 4.63 6.41 6.43
C ARG A 97 4.06 5.31 5.53
N LEU A 98 3.56 5.68 4.36
CA LEU A 98 2.98 4.75 3.41
C LEU A 98 3.79 4.74 2.11
N VAL A 99 4.33 3.57 1.76
CA VAL A 99 5.11 3.36 0.53
C VAL A 99 4.26 2.63 -0.49
N GLU A 100 4.06 3.20 -1.67
CA GLU A 100 3.46 2.48 -2.79
C GLU A 100 4.55 1.78 -3.60
N GLY A 101 4.42 0.46 -3.78
CA GLY A 101 5.28 -0.36 -4.62
C GLY A 101 5.07 -0.12 -6.11
N MET A 102 6.01 -0.58 -6.92
CA MET A 102 5.91 -0.60 -8.38
C MET A 102 5.85 -2.04 -8.89
N MET A 103 5.31 -2.25 -10.09
CA MET A 103 5.21 -3.58 -10.76
C MET A 103 4.74 -4.70 -9.80
N GLY A 104 5.24 -5.92 -9.94
CA GLY A 104 5.09 -6.96 -8.93
C GLY A 104 6.14 -6.79 -7.81
N LEU A 105 5.85 -7.38 -6.64
CA LEU A 105 6.69 -7.24 -5.44
C LEU A 105 8.18 -7.54 -5.70
N PHE A 106 8.46 -8.57 -6.48
CA PHE A 106 9.82 -9.04 -6.77
C PHE A 106 10.33 -8.63 -8.17
N ASP A 107 9.57 -7.80 -8.90
CA ASP A 107 9.95 -7.37 -10.24
C ASP A 107 10.92 -6.18 -10.14
N GLY A 108 12.18 -6.43 -10.44
CA GLY A 108 13.25 -5.44 -10.50
C GLY A 108 13.94 -5.41 -11.88
N TYR A 109 15.01 -4.64 -12.01
CA TYR A 109 15.79 -4.55 -13.24
C TYR A 109 16.72 -5.77 -13.45
N ASP A 110 17.08 -6.46 -12.36
CA ASP A 110 17.83 -7.73 -12.36
C ASP A 110 17.28 -8.59 -11.23
N ARG A 111 16.33 -9.49 -11.55
CA ARG A 111 15.57 -10.26 -10.58
C ARG A 111 14.85 -9.31 -9.60
N ASP A 112 15.10 -9.43 -8.29
CA ASP A 112 14.51 -8.57 -7.27
C ASP A 112 15.34 -7.31 -6.92
N ARG A 113 16.42 -7.03 -7.65
CA ARG A 113 17.20 -5.77 -7.49
C ARG A 113 16.42 -4.60 -8.09
N GLY A 114 16.27 -3.53 -7.33
CA GLY A 114 15.46 -2.37 -7.69
C GLY A 114 13.95 -2.58 -7.49
N SER A 115 13.53 -3.76 -6.98
CA SER A 115 12.12 -4.07 -6.76
C SER A 115 11.54 -3.42 -5.50
N SER A 116 10.22 -3.49 -5.36
CA SER A 116 9.53 -3.12 -4.12
C SER A 116 9.97 -3.96 -2.92
N ALA A 117 10.34 -5.23 -3.15
CA ALA A 117 10.88 -6.11 -2.11
C ALA A 117 12.25 -5.62 -1.60
N GLU A 118 13.11 -5.14 -2.49
CA GLU A 118 14.39 -4.56 -2.06
C GLU A 118 14.18 -3.30 -1.22
N ILE A 119 13.27 -2.42 -1.61
CA ILE A 119 12.92 -1.23 -0.81
C ILE A 119 12.39 -1.64 0.57
N ALA A 120 11.50 -2.64 0.66
CA ALA A 120 10.98 -3.13 1.94
C ALA A 120 12.11 -3.64 2.86
N ARG A 121 13.09 -4.39 2.33
CA ARG A 121 14.27 -4.85 3.06
C ARG A 121 15.18 -3.71 3.50
N VAL A 122 15.45 -2.78 2.59
CA VAL A 122 16.31 -1.62 2.87
C VAL A 122 15.74 -0.78 4.02
N LEU A 123 14.43 -0.64 4.07
CA LEU A 123 13.73 0.17 5.09
C LEU A 123 13.33 -0.63 6.33
N ASP A 124 13.45 -1.96 6.29
CA ASP A 124 12.97 -2.88 7.33
C ASP A 124 11.48 -2.67 7.68
N ILE A 125 10.64 -2.53 6.64
CA ILE A 125 9.19 -2.32 6.80
C ILE A 125 8.38 -3.51 6.28
N PRO A 126 7.21 -3.78 6.88
CA PRO A 126 6.32 -4.85 6.43
C PRO A 126 5.69 -4.53 5.07
N VAL A 127 5.37 -5.59 4.34
CA VAL A 127 4.64 -5.54 3.08
C VAL A 127 3.19 -5.98 3.30
N VAL A 128 2.25 -5.17 2.84
CA VAL A 128 0.85 -5.54 2.66
C VAL A 128 0.63 -5.91 1.19
N LEU A 129 0.24 -7.15 0.95
CA LEU A 129 0.12 -7.69 -0.40
C LEU A 129 -1.31 -7.51 -0.93
N VAL A 130 -1.48 -6.75 -2.00
CA VAL A 130 -2.76 -6.57 -2.70
C VAL A 130 -2.89 -7.63 -3.78
N VAL A 131 -3.89 -8.48 -3.69
CA VAL A 131 -4.09 -9.61 -4.59
C VAL A 131 -5.38 -9.46 -5.37
N ASP A 132 -5.28 -9.51 -6.70
CA ASP A 132 -6.46 -9.59 -7.57
C ASP A 132 -7.11 -10.96 -7.44
N ALA A 133 -8.27 -11.01 -6.81
CA ALA A 133 -9.00 -12.25 -6.54
C ALA A 133 -9.99 -12.62 -7.65
N ARG A 134 -10.00 -11.94 -8.80
CA ARG A 134 -10.91 -12.29 -9.90
C ARG A 134 -10.65 -13.72 -10.36
N SER A 135 -11.74 -14.48 -10.48
CA SER A 135 -11.72 -15.85 -11.02
C SER A 135 -10.82 -16.84 -10.29
N ALA A 136 -10.45 -16.56 -9.04
CA ALA A 136 -9.67 -17.47 -8.21
C ALA A 136 -10.19 -17.46 -6.76
N ALA A 137 -10.18 -18.61 -6.12
CA ALA A 137 -10.59 -18.79 -4.73
C ALA A 137 -9.48 -19.52 -3.95
N TYR A 138 -9.62 -20.81 -3.68
CA TYR A 138 -8.62 -21.54 -2.91
C TYR A 138 -7.25 -21.68 -3.61
N SER A 139 -7.21 -21.57 -4.95
CA SER A 139 -5.95 -21.49 -5.71
C SER A 139 -5.08 -20.27 -5.37
N MET A 140 -5.60 -19.33 -4.58
CA MET A 140 -4.78 -18.27 -3.98
C MET A 140 -3.80 -18.81 -2.91
N ALA A 141 -4.06 -19.98 -2.31
CA ALA A 141 -3.19 -20.56 -1.28
C ALA A 141 -1.77 -20.83 -1.81
N PRO A 142 -1.55 -21.60 -2.88
CA PRO A 142 -0.20 -21.80 -3.42
C PRO A 142 0.47 -20.51 -3.92
N LEU A 143 -0.30 -19.56 -4.47
CA LEU A 143 0.23 -18.26 -4.86
C LEU A 143 0.78 -17.51 -3.64
N LEU A 144 -0.04 -17.34 -2.61
CA LEU A 144 0.34 -16.61 -1.39
C LEU A 144 1.46 -17.32 -0.63
N MET A 145 1.41 -18.65 -0.54
CA MET A 145 2.47 -19.45 0.06
C MET A 145 3.82 -19.17 -0.63
N GLY A 146 3.83 -19.06 -1.97
CA GLY A 146 5.01 -18.68 -2.73
C GLY A 146 5.52 -17.30 -2.31
N PHE A 147 4.67 -16.29 -2.28
CA PHE A 147 5.07 -14.93 -1.90
C PHE A 147 5.55 -14.81 -0.45
N ILE A 148 4.92 -15.53 0.47
CA ILE A 148 5.25 -15.50 1.90
C ILE A 148 6.61 -16.16 2.17
N HIS A 149 6.93 -17.26 1.46
CA HIS A 149 8.12 -18.07 1.77
C HIS A 149 9.28 -17.89 0.78
N PHE A 150 9.06 -17.25 -0.37
CA PHE A 150 10.09 -17.10 -1.40
C PHE A 150 11.32 -16.33 -0.90
N ARG A 151 11.10 -15.28 -0.10
CA ARG A 151 12.17 -14.44 0.45
C ARG A 151 11.90 -14.23 1.95
N PRO A 152 12.57 -14.99 2.82
CA PRO A 152 12.40 -14.87 4.28
C PRO A 152 12.78 -13.49 4.85
N ASP A 153 13.61 -12.74 4.12
CA ASP A 153 14.04 -11.38 4.42
C ASP A 153 13.02 -10.29 3.98
N VAL A 154 11.86 -10.68 3.45
CA VAL A 154 10.74 -9.80 3.11
C VAL A 154 9.51 -10.20 3.94
N ARG A 155 9.15 -9.40 4.92
CA ARG A 155 8.02 -9.68 5.81
C ARG A 155 6.69 -9.34 5.16
N ILE A 156 5.92 -10.35 4.72
CA ILE A 156 4.52 -10.18 4.29
C ILE A 156 3.66 -10.17 5.56
N ALA A 157 3.19 -9.00 5.97
CA ALA A 157 2.43 -8.84 7.21
C ALA A 157 0.94 -9.13 7.05
N GLY A 158 0.42 -9.07 5.82
CA GLY A 158 -0.97 -9.39 5.55
C GLY A 158 -1.37 -9.21 4.09
N VAL A 159 -2.58 -9.61 3.80
CA VAL A 159 -3.15 -9.65 2.44
C VAL A 159 -4.45 -8.85 2.38
N ILE A 160 -4.61 -8.07 1.33
CA ILE A 160 -5.88 -7.45 0.95
C ILE A 160 -6.29 -8.02 -0.41
N PHE A 161 -7.43 -8.71 -0.44
CA PHE A 161 -8.00 -9.21 -1.68
C PHE A 161 -8.82 -8.13 -2.36
N ASN A 162 -8.53 -7.87 -3.61
CA ASN A 162 -9.24 -6.93 -4.46
C ASN A 162 -10.17 -7.67 -5.44
N ARG A 163 -11.27 -7.02 -5.85
CA ARG A 163 -12.25 -7.53 -6.81
C ARG A 163 -12.93 -8.83 -6.38
N VAL A 164 -13.29 -8.92 -5.10
CA VAL A 164 -14.00 -10.07 -4.53
C VAL A 164 -15.45 -10.07 -5.03
N GLY A 165 -15.92 -11.20 -5.54
CA GLY A 165 -17.19 -11.28 -6.27
C GLY A 165 -18.42 -11.54 -5.38
N SER A 166 -18.29 -12.13 -4.19
CA SER A 166 -19.41 -12.51 -3.32
C SER A 166 -18.97 -12.80 -1.88
N GLU A 167 -19.90 -12.89 -0.94
CA GLU A 167 -19.63 -13.27 0.45
C GLU A 167 -19.08 -14.70 0.56
N ARG A 168 -19.57 -15.63 -0.26
CA ARG A 168 -19.00 -16.99 -0.33
C ARG A 168 -17.54 -16.95 -0.80
N HIS A 169 -17.22 -16.12 -1.79
CA HIS A 169 -15.86 -15.92 -2.28
C HIS A 169 -14.97 -15.32 -1.19
N ARG A 170 -15.47 -14.30 -0.47
CA ARG A 170 -14.79 -13.70 0.69
C ARG A 170 -14.45 -14.76 1.76
N ALA A 171 -15.41 -15.61 2.10
CA ALA A 171 -15.18 -16.67 3.10
C ALA A 171 -14.07 -17.65 2.68
N MET A 172 -14.05 -18.05 1.39
CA MET A 172 -12.98 -18.92 0.86
C MET A 172 -11.60 -18.26 0.91
N LEU A 173 -11.52 -16.96 0.60
CA LEU A 173 -10.26 -16.23 0.63
C LEU A 173 -9.75 -16.01 2.06
N ARG A 174 -10.64 -15.80 3.03
CA ARG A 174 -10.28 -15.75 4.45
C ARG A 174 -9.72 -17.09 4.93
N GLN A 175 -10.36 -18.21 4.55
CA GLN A 175 -9.86 -19.53 4.87
C GLN A 175 -8.44 -19.77 4.34
N VAL A 176 -8.11 -19.27 3.14
CA VAL A 176 -6.73 -19.31 2.62
C VAL A 176 -5.75 -18.59 3.54
N CYS A 177 -6.12 -17.43 4.06
CA CYS A 177 -5.25 -16.70 4.99
C CYS A 177 -5.09 -17.45 6.32
N ASP A 178 -6.18 -18.04 6.84
CA ASP A 178 -6.16 -18.82 8.08
C ASP A 178 -5.23 -20.05 7.92
N ASP A 179 -5.35 -20.78 6.83
CA ASP A 179 -4.52 -21.95 6.52
C ASP A 179 -3.03 -21.59 6.40
N LEU A 180 -2.72 -20.41 5.86
CA LEU A 180 -1.36 -19.90 5.71
C LEU A 180 -0.85 -19.11 6.92
N ARG A 181 -1.69 -18.89 7.94
CA ARG A 181 -1.38 -18.10 9.12
C ARG A 181 -0.88 -16.67 8.78
N VAL A 182 -1.48 -16.06 7.77
CA VAL A 182 -1.23 -14.68 7.37
C VAL A 182 -2.48 -13.83 7.62
N ALA A 183 -2.33 -12.58 8.02
CA ALA A 183 -3.47 -11.72 8.30
C ALA A 183 -4.28 -11.43 7.02
N CYS A 184 -5.60 -11.67 7.05
CA CYS A 184 -6.53 -11.18 6.03
C CYS A 184 -6.96 -9.77 6.42
N LEU A 185 -6.27 -8.76 5.88
CA LEU A 185 -6.48 -7.34 6.21
C LEU A 185 -7.69 -6.72 5.50
N GLY A 186 -8.24 -7.39 4.51
CA GLY A 186 -9.45 -6.92 3.84
C GLY A 186 -9.83 -7.69 2.59
N CYS A 187 -11.11 -7.48 2.19
CA CYS A 187 -11.68 -8.03 0.97
C CYS A 187 -12.54 -6.96 0.29
N LEU A 188 -11.98 -6.29 -0.71
CA LEU A 188 -12.66 -5.24 -1.47
C LEU A 188 -13.58 -5.85 -2.52
N PRO A 189 -14.85 -5.47 -2.59
CA PRO A 189 -15.76 -5.93 -3.62
C PRO A 189 -15.35 -5.41 -5.00
N LYS A 190 -15.71 -6.17 -6.04
CA LYS A 190 -15.58 -5.68 -7.42
C LYS A 190 -16.52 -4.48 -7.62
N ARG A 191 -15.98 -3.36 -8.11
CA ARG A 191 -16.73 -2.14 -8.43
C ARG A 191 -16.31 -1.63 -9.80
N ALA A 192 -17.28 -1.49 -10.71
CA ALA A 192 -17.03 -1.00 -12.07
C ALA A 192 -16.54 0.46 -12.08
N GLU A 193 -17.01 1.26 -11.13
CA GLU A 193 -16.66 2.66 -10.96
C GLU A 193 -15.16 2.87 -10.70
N LEU A 194 -14.53 1.91 -10.02
CA LEU A 194 -13.09 1.95 -9.72
C LEU A 194 -12.21 1.35 -10.84
N GLU A 195 -12.79 0.65 -11.81
CA GLU A 195 -12.05 0.04 -12.91
C GLU A 195 -11.71 1.05 -14.04
N GLN A 196 -12.44 2.16 -14.14
CA GLN A 196 -12.29 3.14 -15.22
C GLN A 196 -11.32 4.29 -14.88
N GLY A 197 -11.00 4.52 -13.60
CA GLY A 197 -10.32 5.74 -13.12
C GLY A 197 -8.80 5.83 -13.36
N SER A 198 -8.13 4.83 -13.96
CA SER A 198 -6.66 4.80 -13.99
C SER A 198 -5.98 5.68 -15.07
N ARG A 199 -6.71 6.50 -15.84
CA ARG A 199 -6.16 7.20 -17.02
C ARG A 199 -6.32 8.72 -17.03
N TYR A 200 -6.79 9.37 -15.99
CA TYR A 200 -6.98 10.83 -16.00
C TYR A 200 -5.70 11.57 -15.58
N LEU A 201 -4.99 12.05 -16.58
CA LEU A 201 -3.87 12.99 -16.44
C LEU A 201 -4.43 14.42 -16.34
N GLY A 202 -4.29 15.07 -15.19
CA GLY A 202 -4.38 16.52 -15.11
C GLY A 202 -5.55 17.15 -14.34
N LEU A 203 -6.29 16.42 -13.50
CA LEU A 203 -7.39 16.97 -12.69
C LEU A 203 -7.04 17.03 -11.19
N ASP A 204 -7.72 17.93 -10.46
CA ASP A 204 -7.63 18.02 -9.00
C ASP A 204 -8.26 16.78 -8.36
N PHE A 205 -7.40 15.92 -7.83
CA PHE A 205 -7.74 14.58 -7.35
C PHE A 205 -8.24 14.54 -5.91
N SER A 206 -8.18 15.66 -5.19
CA SER A 206 -8.60 15.73 -3.78
C SER A 206 -10.12 15.74 -3.61
N GLN A 207 -10.88 16.07 -4.66
CA GLN A 207 -12.33 16.24 -4.60
C GLN A 207 -13.12 15.32 -5.55
N GLN A 208 -12.52 14.25 -6.08
CA GLN A 208 -13.24 13.36 -7.01
C GLN A 208 -14.21 12.43 -6.27
N PRO A 209 -15.44 12.24 -6.79
CA PRO A 209 -16.41 11.29 -6.24
C PRO A 209 -15.84 9.86 -6.08
N GLU A 210 -14.91 9.48 -6.96
CA GLU A 210 -14.22 8.19 -6.91
C GLU A 210 -13.34 8.04 -5.67
N THR A 211 -12.69 9.11 -5.21
CA THR A 211 -11.86 9.09 -3.99
C THR A 211 -12.72 8.90 -2.76
N GLN A 212 -13.88 9.57 -2.68
CA GLN A 212 -14.79 9.42 -1.55
C GLN A 212 -15.38 8.00 -1.49
N LEU A 213 -15.85 7.47 -2.63
CA LEU A 213 -16.32 6.09 -2.71
C LEU A 213 -15.23 5.10 -2.28
N LEU A 214 -13.98 5.33 -2.68
CA LEU A 214 -12.86 4.48 -2.31
C LEU A 214 -12.59 4.52 -0.80
N VAL A 215 -12.63 5.70 -0.19
CA VAL A 215 -12.50 5.87 1.27
C VAL A 215 -13.58 5.09 2.01
N GLU A 216 -14.84 5.23 1.61
CA GLU A 216 -15.98 4.51 2.22
C GLU A 216 -15.81 2.98 2.09
N LEU A 217 -15.37 2.51 0.92
CA LEU A 217 -15.12 1.07 0.71
C LEU A 217 -13.96 0.55 1.57
N LEU A 218 -12.90 1.33 1.73
CA LEU A 218 -11.79 0.95 2.59
C LEU A 218 -12.18 0.94 4.06
N GLU A 219 -12.94 1.92 4.54
CA GLU A 219 -13.48 1.93 5.91
C GLU A 219 -14.31 0.70 6.22
N GLN A 220 -15.14 0.24 5.26
CA GLN A 220 -16.04 -0.88 5.45
C GLN A 220 -15.39 -2.26 5.28
N HIS A 221 -14.37 -2.37 4.43
CA HIS A 221 -13.87 -3.67 3.95
C HIS A 221 -12.41 -3.95 4.28
N VAL A 222 -11.66 -2.98 4.83
CA VAL A 222 -10.25 -3.12 5.20
C VAL A 222 -10.06 -2.80 6.69
N GLN A 223 -9.23 -3.57 7.35
CA GLN A 223 -8.82 -3.34 8.75
C GLN A 223 -7.73 -2.25 8.79
N TRP A 224 -8.09 -1.03 8.38
CA TRP A 224 -7.14 0.05 8.16
C TRP A 224 -6.45 0.51 9.44
N GLN A 225 -7.11 0.44 10.63
CA GLN A 225 -6.48 0.72 11.91
C GLN A 225 -5.38 -0.30 12.23
N HIS A 226 -5.63 -1.58 11.93
CA HIS A 226 -4.66 -2.64 12.17
C HIS A 226 -3.39 -2.49 11.31
N LEU A 227 -3.47 -1.83 10.15
CA LEU A 227 -2.29 -1.51 9.34
C LEU A 227 -1.27 -0.63 10.11
N LEU A 228 -1.72 0.22 11.03
CA LEU A 228 -0.86 1.05 11.86
C LEU A 228 -0.11 0.26 12.95
N GLU A 229 -0.52 -0.97 13.20
CA GLU A 229 0.06 -1.86 14.22
C GLU A 229 1.07 -2.86 13.63
N LEU A 230 1.24 -2.89 12.30
CA LEU A 230 2.09 -3.87 11.61
C LEU A 230 3.60 -3.62 11.72
N SER A 231 4.02 -2.42 12.15
CA SER A 231 5.43 -1.98 12.21
C SER A 231 6.20 -2.60 13.37
#